data_b2c3356dbf24fca56e790e93cedf3eef
#
_entry.id   b2c3356dbf24fca56e790e93cedf3eef
#
_cell.length_a   1.000
_cell.length_b   1.000
_cell.length_c   1.000
_cell.angle_alpha   90.00
_cell.angle_beta   90.00
_cell.angle_gamma   90.00
#
_symmetry.space_group_name_H-M   'P 1'
#
loop_
_entity.id
_entity.type
_entity.pdbx_description
1 polymer ?
#
loop_
_entity_poly.entity_id
_entity_poly.type
_entity_poly.pdbx_seq_one_letter_code
_entity_poly.pdbx_strand_id
1 'polypeptide(L)'
;MWLTTTTGFYSAVQHNTEPDTLVVRTRNYQDALALATFLVARYKKAYGKTKPTELIKTKEYSDYPWRVFVARRYWVDFVAFQANAIDYGNFKSEVTRVQGQDRAHTYSGVWSVLLELEDKDPANTRRKKLTSFEQTMADAGYDVMDMRFEDDLTTDDYATVNGFLNRKNKKKGRK
;
A
#
# COMPACT_ATOMS: atom_id res chain seq x y z
N MET A 1 -6.39 -2.86 -13.98
CA MET A 1 -6.60 -2.30 -12.62
C MET A 1 -5.49 -2.81 -11.72
N TRP A 2 -4.86 -1.93 -10.98
CA TRP A 2 -3.97 -2.30 -9.87
C TRP A 2 -4.71 -2.04 -8.56
N LEU A 3 -4.56 -2.93 -7.62
CA LEU A 3 -5.14 -2.85 -6.28
C LEU A 3 -4.06 -3.19 -5.26
N THR A 4 -3.72 -2.22 -4.43
CA THR A 4 -2.81 -2.38 -3.29
C THR A 4 -3.65 -2.43 -2.02
N THR A 5 -3.47 -3.46 -1.22
CA THR A 5 -4.22 -3.68 0.03
C THR A 5 -3.26 -4.14 1.14
N THR A 6 -3.77 -4.20 2.35
CA THR A 6 -3.04 -4.78 3.49
C THR A 6 -2.79 -6.29 3.35
N THR A 7 -3.47 -6.96 2.42
CA THR A 7 -3.31 -8.41 2.17
C THR A 7 -2.51 -8.74 0.92
N GLY A 8 -2.18 -7.76 0.06
CA GLY A 8 -1.38 -7.99 -1.13
C GLY A 8 -1.51 -6.93 -2.21
N PHE A 9 -0.73 -7.11 -3.28
CA PHE A 9 -0.78 -6.32 -4.50
C PHE A 9 -1.29 -7.17 -5.66
N TYR A 10 -2.33 -6.68 -6.32
CA TYR A 10 -3.05 -7.39 -7.37
C TYR A 10 -3.11 -6.57 -8.66
N SER A 11 -2.83 -7.22 -9.79
CA SER A 11 -3.03 -6.68 -11.14
C SER A 11 -4.15 -7.45 -11.84
N ALA A 12 -5.34 -6.88 -11.91
CA ALA A 12 -6.49 -7.50 -12.56
C ALA A 12 -6.65 -6.99 -13.99
N VAL A 13 -6.74 -7.92 -14.94
CA VAL A 13 -7.02 -7.66 -16.36
C VAL A 13 -8.12 -8.59 -16.84
N GLN A 14 -8.78 -8.24 -17.94
CA GLN A 14 -9.77 -9.10 -18.57
C GLN A 14 -9.13 -10.35 -19.16
N HIS A 15 -9.81 -11.47 -19.07
CA HIS A 15 -9.43 -12.68 -19.81
C HIS A 15 -9.62 -12.47 -21.31
N ASN A 16 -8.72 -13.01 -22.13
CA ASN A 16 -8.72 -12.73 -23.57
C ASN A 16 -9.95 -13.26 -24.30
N THR A 17 -10.52 -14.37 -23.84
CA THR A 17 -11.63 -15.08 -24.51
C THR A 17 -12.89 -15.16 -23.68
N GLU A 18 -12.82 -14.92 -22.36
CA GLU A 18 -13.94 -15.04 -21.43
C GLU A 18 -14.25 -13.68 -20.81
N PRO A 19 -15.26 -12.94 -21.31
CA PRO A 19 -15.52 -11.56 -20.89
C PRO A 19 -15.92 -11.43 -19.39
N ASP A 20 -16.52 -12.46 -18.81
CA ASP A 20 -16.91 -12.47 -17.40
C ASP A 20 -15.81 -12.97 -16.44
N THR A 21 -14.65 -13.33 -16.99
CA THR A 21 -13.50 -13.80 -16.24
C THR A 21 -12.39 -12.75 -16.23
N LEU A 22 -11.80 -12.55 -15.07
CA LEU A 22 -10.59 -11.75 -14.89
C LEU A 22 -9.39 -12.65 -14.65
N VAL A 23 -8.24 -12.24 -15.15
CA VAL A 23 -6.93 -12.78 -14.75
C VAL A 23 -6.36 -11.86 -13.70
N VAL A 24 -6.41 -12.29 -12.45
CA VAL A 24 -5.77 -11.57 -11.34
C VAL A 24 -4.36 -12.09 -11.18
N ARG A 25 -3.40 -11.20 -11.33
CA ARG A 25 -1.98 -11.52 -11.38
C ARG A 25 -1.29 -10.91 -10.17
N THR A 26 -0.33 -11.63 -9.60
CA THR A 26 0.49 -11.14 -8.49
C THR A 26 1.97 -11.40 -8.75
N ARG A 27 2.83 -10.61 -8.12
CA ARG A 27 4.29 -10.82 -8.12
C ARG A 27 4.72 -11.76 -7.01
N ASN A 28 3.92 -11.85 -5.95
CA ASN A 28 4.18 -12.68 -4.79
C ASN A 28 3.16 -13.82 -4.71
N TYR A 29 3.61 -15.03 -4.37
CA TYR A 29 2.76 -16.19 -4.20
C TYR A 29 1.74 -16.01 -3.08
N GLN A 30 2.13 -15.38 -1.97
CA GLN A 30 1.25 -15.17 -0.81
C GLN A 30 0.05 -14.28 -1.16
N ASP A 31 0.24 -13.28 -2.04
CA ASP A 31 -0.83 -12.42 -2.52
C ASP A 31 -1.86 -13.24 -3.32
N ALA A 32 -1.39 -14.14 -4.21
CA ALA A 32 -2.28 -15.04 -4.95
C ALA A 32 -3.00 -16.01 -4.00
N LEU A 33 -2.30 -16.51 -2.98
CA LEU A 33 -2.87 -17.42 -1.98
C LEU A 33 -3.94 -16.72 -1.12
N ALA A 34 -3.75 -15.47 -0.74
CA ALA A 34 -4.74 -14.69 0.00
C ALA A 34 -6.04 -14.56 -0.80
N LEU A 35 -5.96 -14.20 -2.08
CA LEU A 35 -7.12 -14.15 -2.98
C LEU A 35 -7.78 -15.53 -3.12
N ALA A 36 -7.01 -16.56 -3.41
CA ALA A 36 -7.52 -17.92 -3.60
C ALA A 36 -8.21 -18.45 -2.32
N THR A 37 -7.65 -18.14 -1.15
CA THR A 37 -8.24 -18.51 0.14
C THR A 37 -9.58 -17.81 0.35
N PHE A 38 -9.67 -16.51 0.05
CA PHE A 38 -10.93 -15.78 0.09
C PHE A 38 -11.99 -16.43 -0.81
N LEU A 39 -11.64 -16.75 -2.06
CA LEU A 39 -12.56 -17.34 -3.03
C LEU A 39 -13.12 -18.69 -2.53
N VAL A 40 -12.26 -19.59 -2.09
CA VAL A 40 -12.67 -20.91 -1.59
C VAL A 40 -13.52 -20.79 -0.32
N ALA A 41 -13.13 -19.92 0.61
CA ALA A 41 -13.88 -19.73 1.85
C ALA A 41 -15.27 -19.12 1.62
N ARG A 42 -15.35 -18.13 0.72
CA ARG A 42 -16.56 -17.36 0.47
C ARG A 42 -17.56 -18.09 -0.46
N TYR A 43 -17.06 -18.81 -1.45
CA TYR A 43 -17.87 -19.42 -2.51
C TYR A 43 -17.79 -20.95 -2.50
N LYS A 44 -18.08 -21.55 -1.36
CA LYS A 44 -18.08 -23.03 -1.16
C LYS A 44 -18.91 -23.77 -2.20
N LYS A 45 -20.04 -23.20 -2.67
CA LYS A 45 -20.87 -23.83 -3.72
C LYS A 45 -20.16 -23.89 -5.08
N ALA A 46 -19.35 -22.88 -5.41
CA ALA A 46 -18.65 -22.80 -6.71
C ALA A 46 -17.33 -23.58 -6.70
N TYR A 47 -16.61 -23.56 -5.59
CA TYR A 47 -15.27 -24.15 -5.49
C TYR A 47 -15.26 -25.53 -4.78
N GLY A 48 -16.33 -25.88 -4.07
CA GLY A 48 -16.49 -27.19 -3.43
C GLY A 48 -15.35 -27.53 -2.47
N LYS A 49 -14.65 -28.62 -2.77
CA LYS A 49 -13.49 -29.12 -2.02
C LYS A 49 -12.14 -28.65 -2.60
N THR A 50 -12.16 -27.76 -3.60
CA THR A 50 -10.93 -27.23 -4.22
C THR A 50 -10.06 -26.55 -3.18
N LYS A 51 -8.76 -26.87 -3.15
CA LYS A 51 -7.81 -26.20 -2.27
C LYS A 51 -7.43 -24.84 -2.87
N PRO A 52 -7.18 -23.79 -2.06
CA PRO A 52 -6.73 -22.50 -2.56
C PRO A 52 -5.53 -22.59 -3.52
N THR A 53 -4.58 -23.46 -3.22
CA THR A 53 -3.38 -23.67 -4.04
C THR A 53 -3.67 -24.17 -5.45
N GLU A 54 -4.76 -24.89 -5.65
CA GLU A 54 -5.17 -25.42 -6.96
C GLU A 54 -5.68 -24.34 -7.92
N LEU A 55 -6.16 -23.21 -7.36
CA LEU A 55 -6.62 -22.07 -8.14
C LEU A 55 -5.45 -21.23 -8.69
N ILE A 56 -4.26 -21.39 -8.11
CA ILE A 56 -3.10 -20.60 -8.49
C ILE A 56 -2.39 -21.26 -9.66
N LYS A 57 -2.27 -20.52 -10.76
CA LYS A 57 -1.51 -20.93 -11.95
C LYS A 57 -0.22 -20.14 -12.03
N THR A 58 0.82 -20.79 -12.55
CA THR A 58 2.11 -20.16 -12.81
C THR A 58 2.27 -19.80 -14.28
N LYS A 59 3.01 -18.72 -14.55
CA LYS A 59 3.53 -18.40 -15.86
C LYS A 59 5.00 -18.00 -15.71
N GLU A 60 5.87 -18.89 -16.13
CA GLU A 60 7.30 -18.65 -16.15
C GLU A 60 7.67 -17.43 -17.01
N TYR A 61 8.80 -16.82 -16.73
CA TYR A 61 9.33 -15.66 -17.46
C TYR A 61 8.34 -14.49 -17.59
N SER A 62 7.50 -14.28 -16.56
CA SER A 62 6.55 -13.18 -16.50
C SER A 62 6.83 -12.30 -15.28
N ASP A 63 6.67 -10.99 -15.45
CA ASP A 63 6.72 -10.00 -14.36
C ASP A 63 5.65 -10.24 -13.28
N TYR A 64 4.59 -10.99 -13.64
CA TYR A 64 3.54 -11.50 -12.75
C TYR A 64 3.45 -13.02 -12.87
N PRO A 65 4.27 -13.78 -12.16
CA PRO A 65 4.34 -15.23 -12.32
C PRO A 65 3.12 -15.97 -11.78
N TRP A 66 2.40 -15.40 -10.81
CA TRP A 66 1.27 -16.05 -10.17
C TRP A 66 -0.06 -15.48 -10.68
N ARG A 67 -1.02 -16.35 -10.97
CA ARG A 67 -2.29 -15.98 -11.59
C ARG A 67 -3.43 -16.75 -10.98
N VAL A 68 -4.56 -16.07 -10.75
CA VAL A 68 -5.84 -16.67 -10.38
C VAL A 68 -6.87 -16.21 -11.39
N PHE A 69 -7.61 -17.15 -11.98
CA PHE A 69 -8.72 -16.87 -12.88
C PHE A 69 -9.98 -16.71 -12.03
N VAL A 70 -10.62 -15.57 -12.12
CA VAL A 70 -11.70 -15.19 -11.20
C VAL A 70 -12.89 -14.67 -11.97
N ALA A 71 -14.09 -15.19 -11.71
CA ALA A 71 -15.30 -14.58 -12.25
C ALA A 71 -15.39 -13.12 -11.79
N ARG A 72 -15.72 -12.19 -12.71
CA ARG A 72 -15.75 -10.74 -12.44
C ARG A 72 -16.53 -10.39 -11.16
N ARG A 73 -17.69 -11.02 -10.94
CA ARG A 73 -18.50 -10.82 -9.73
C ARG A 73 -17.74 -11.14 -8.43
N TYR A 74 -16.93 -12.20 -8.42
CA TYR A 74 -16.17 -12.60 -7.24
C TYR A 74 -14.97 -11.66 -6.98
N TRP A 75 -14.42 -11.10 -8.06
CA TRP A 75 -13.43 -10.04 -7.93
C TRP A 75 -14.02 -8.75 -7.32
N VAL A 76 -15.22 -8.35 -7.77
CA VAL A 76 -15.95 -7.21 -7.18
C VAL A 76 -16.18 -7.42 -5.70
N ASP A 77 -16.63 -8.63 -5.31
CA ASP A 77 -16.84 -8.95 -3.89
C ASP A 77 -15.54 -8.97 -3.09
N PHE A 78 -14.42 -9.41 -3.69
CA PHE A 78 -13.11 -9.33 -3.06
C PHE A 78 -12.68 -7.88 -2.82
N VAL A 79 -12.83 -7.01 -3.79
CA VAL A 79 -12.53 -5.57 -3.64
C VAL A 79 -13.40 -4.95 -2.57
N ALA A 80 -14.70 -5.24 -2.58
CA ALA A 80 -15.62 -4.77 -1.55
C ALA A 80 -15.26 -5.29 -0.15
N PHE A 81 -14.85 -6.56 -0.04
CA PHE A 81 -14.35 -7.12 1.21
C PHE A 81 -13.12 -6.38 1.73
N GLN A 82 -12.15 -6.08 0.86
CA GLN A 82 -10.94 -5.32 1.23
C GLN A 82 -11.29 -3.89 1.69
N ALA A 83 -12.22 -3.23 1.00
CA ALA A 83 -12.69 -1.90 1.37
C ALA A 83 -13.41 -1.89 2.73
N ASN A 84 -14.27 -2.87 2.97
CA ASN A 84 -14.99 -3.00 4.26
C ASN A 84 -14.09 -3.42 5.43
N ALA A 85 -12.90 -3.93 5.15
CA ALA A 85 -11.92 -4.32 6.16
C ALA A 85 -10.99 -3.17 6.58
N ILE A 86 -11.21 -1.95 6.05
CA ILE A 86 -10.44 -0.77 6.45
C ILE A 86 -10.93 -0.32 7.84
N ASP A 87 -10.12 -0.62 8.86
CA ASP A 87 -10.33 -0.26 10.26
C ASP A 87 -9.09 0.41 10.88
N TYR A 88 -8.18 0.87 10.03
CA TYR A 88 -6.88 1.45 10.38
C TYR A 88 -6.79 2.91 9.90
N GLY A 89 -6.14 3.77 10.67
CA GLY A 89 -5.89 5.18 10.30
C GLY A 89 -4.71 5.36 9.34
N ASN A 90 -3.72 4.45 9.38
CA ASN A 90 -2.52 4.53 8.54
C ASN A 90 -2.25 3.22 7.80
N PHE A 91 -2.25 3.28 6.47
CA PHE A 91 -2.05 2.11 5.62
C PHE A 91 -0.65 1.49 5.74
N LYS A 92 0.41 2.32 5.83
CA LYS A 92 1.81 1.86 5.94
C LYS A 92 2.01 1.06 7.22
N SER A 93 1.51 1.57 8.36
CA SER A 93 1.58 0.89 9.65
C SER A 93 0.84 -0.45 9.62
N GLU A 94 -0.34 -0.48 8.99
CA GLU A 94 -1.12 -1.70 8.87
C GLU A 94 -0.45 -2.73 7.95
N VAL A 95 0.15 -2.31 6.82
CA VAL A 95 0.95 -3.21 5.96
C VAL A 95 2.14 -3.77 6.74
N THR A 96 2.83 -2.94 7.53
CA THR A 96 3.93 -3.41 8.40
C THR A 96 3.46 -4.48 9.37
N ARG A 97 2.30 -4.28 10.00
CA ARG A 97 1.72 -5.22 10.96
C ARG A 97 1.32 -6.55 10.31
N VAL A 98 0.70 -6.51 9.12
CA VAL A 98 0.12 -7.68 8.45
C VAL A 98 1.14 -8.43 7.59
N GLN A 99 1.99 -7.71 6.86
CA GLN A 99 2.90 -8.27 5.85
C GLN A 99 4.38 -8.05 6.15
N GLY A 100 4.70 -7.28 7.19
CA GLY A 100 6.08 -6.99 7.60
C GLY A 100 6.69 -5.76 6.95
N GLN A 101 7.85 -5.34 7.51
CA GLN A 101 8.55 -4.11 7.16
C GLN A 101 8.99 -4.07 5.69
N ASP A 102 9.49 -5.18 5.16
CA ASP A 102 10.00 -5.24 3.78
C ASP A 102 8.90 -4.92 2.75
N ARG A 103 7.69 -5.37 3.02
CA ARG A 103 6.54 -5.07 2.16
C ARG A 103 6.15 -3.60 2.25
N ALA A 104 6.10 -3.05 3.46
CA ALA A 104 5.80 -1.63 3.67
C ALA A 104 6.84 -0.74 3.00
N HIS A 105 8.13 -1.10 3.09
CA HIS A 105 9.21 -0.39 2.38
C HIS A 105 9.03 -0.45 0.85
N THR A 106 8.70 -1.62 0.30
CA THR A 106 8.42 -1.78 -1.13
C THR A 106 7.26 -0.88 -1.58
N TYR A 107 6.19 -0.80 -0.80
CA TYR A 107 5.04 0.05 -1.11
C TYR A 107 5.39 1.55 -1.00
N SER A 108 6.24 1.94 -0.05
CA SER A 108 6.75 3.31 0.04
C SER A 108 7.48 3.74 -1.24
N GLY A 109 8.27 2.84 -1.86
CA GLY A 109 8.89 3.10 -3.16
C GLY A 109 7.88 3.38 -4.28
N VAL A 110 6.75 2.65 -4.30
CA VAL A 110 5.66 2.91 -5.27
C VAL A 110 5.07 4.30 -5.05
N TRP A 111 4.82 4.70 -3.79
CA TRP A 111 4.30 6.04 -3.49
C TRP A 111 5.26 7.13 -3.91
N SER A 112 6.55 6.96 -3.66
CA SER A 112 7.56 7.94 -4.06
C SER A 112 7.50 8.21 -5.58
N VAL A 113 7.32 7.15 -6.39
CA VAL A 113 7.15 7.32 -7.84
C VAL A 113 5.83 8.02 -8.19
N LEU A 114 4.75 7.73 -7.46
CA LEU A 114 3.45 8.37 -7.69
C LEU A 114 3.42 9.86 -7.33
N LEU A 115 4.35 10.35 -6.51
CA LEU A 115 4.52 11.78 -6.26
C LEU A 115 4.79 12.58 -7.53
N GLU A 116 5.42 11.98 -8.54
CA GLU A 116 5.63 12.63 -9.83
C GLU A 116 4.31 13.05 -10.53
N LEU A 117 3.19 12.39 -10.18
CA LEU A 117 1.88 12.77 -10.72
C LEU A 117 1.41 14.12 -10.17
N GLU A 118 1.74 14.43 -8.91
CA GLU A 118 1.41 15.71 -8.32
C GLU A 118 2.18 16.87 -8.96
N ASP A 119 3.45 16.66 -9.27
CA ASP A 119 4.30 17.69 -9.90
C ASP A 119 3.87 18.00 -11.31
N LYS A 120 3.19 17.06 -11.99
CA LYS A 120 2.68 17.20 -13.36
C LYS A 120 1.26 17.76 -13.43
N ASP A 121 0.55 17.88 -12.32
CA ASP A 121 -0.80 18.41 -12.29
C ASP A 121 -0.78 19.96 -12.24
N PRO A 122 -1.26 20.67 -13.30
CA PRO A 122 -1.32 22.13 -13.31
C PRO A 122 -2.17 22.73 -12.17
N ALA A 123 -3.13 21.98 -11.63
CA ALA A 123 -3.93 22.39 -10.49
C ALA A 123 -3.14 22.36 -9.18
N ASN A 124 -2.05 21.59 -9.13
CA ASN A 124 -1.17 21.41 -7.98
C ASN A 124 -0.05 22.45 -7.86
N THR A 125 -0.17 23.58 -8.58
CA THR A 125 0.79 24.71 -8.53
C THR A 125 1.02 25.30 -7.13
N ARG A 126 0.42 24.71 -6.10
CA ARG A 126 0.52 25.09 -4.70
C ARG A 126 1.53 24.28 -3.88
N ARG A 127 2.37 23.43 -4.47
CA ARG A 127 3.48 22.86 -3.70
C ARG A 127 4.46 23.98 -3.36
N LYS A 128 4.09 24.63 -2.30
CA LYS A 128 4.82 25.69 -1.65
C LYS A 128 6.18 25.19 -1.21
N LYS A 129 7.14 26.13 -1.20
CA LYS A 129 8.35 26.07 -0.41
C LYS A 129 8.09 25.31 0.89
N LEU A 130 9.03 24.46 1.27
CA LEU A 130 9.03 23.80 2.57
C LEU A 130 8.61 24.80 3.64
N THR A 131 7.74 24.41 4.53
CA THR A 131 7.44 25.24 5.71
C THR A 131 8.75 25.45 6.49
N SER A 132 8.81 26.49 7.31
CA SER A 132 10.00 26.72 8.13
C SER A 132 10.37 25.52 9.01
N PHE A 133 9.40 24.73 9.41
CA PHE A 133 9.60 23.50 10.15
C PHE A 133 10.21 22.39 9.28
N GLU A 134 9.63 22.12 8.10
CA GLU A 134 10.13 21.13 7.13
C GLU A 134 11.56 21.47 6.69
N GLN A 135 11.86 22.77 6.46
CA GLN A 135 13.21 23.21 6.14
C GLN A 135 14.19 22.91 7.26
N THR A 136 13.78 23.17 8.52
CA THR A 136 14.62 22.87 9.70
C THR A 136 14.91 21.38 9.83
N MET A 137 13.94 20.54 9.50
CA MET A 137 14.11 19.09 9.57
C MET A 137 14.98 18.56 8.41
N ALA A 138 14.80 19.10 7.19
CA ALA A 138 15.65 18.78 6.05
C ALA A 138 17.11 19.19 6.33
N ASP A 139 17.36 20.38 6.87
CA ASP A 139 18.68 20.87 7.27
C ASP A 139 19.30 20.02 8.41
N ALA A 140 18.47 19.34 9.19
CA ALA A 140 18.91 18.39 10.21
C ALA A 140 19.16 16.97 9.66
N GLY A 141 18.97 16.74 8.36
CA GLY A 141 19.22 15.47 7.68
C GLY A 141 18.07 14.46 7.76
N TYR A 142 16.85 14.90 8.11
CA TYR A 142 15.66 14.06 8.07
C TYR A 142 15.04 14.09 6.67
N ASP A 143 14.51 12.95 6.22
CA ASP A 143 13.75 12.89 4.97
C ASP A 143 12.37 13.52 5.17
N VAL A 144 12.23 14.76 4.71
CA VAL A 144 11.01 15.55 4.85
C VAL A 144 9.86 14.96 4.02
N MET A 145 10.17 14.18 2.99
CA MET A 145 9.17 13.49 2.19
C MET A 145 8.50 12.38 3.00
N ASP A 146 9.25 11.64 3.80
CA ASP A 146 8.69 10.63 4.72
C ASP A 146 7.77 11.27 5.77
N MET A 147 8.06 12.49 6.19
CA MET A 147 7.26 13.21 7.18
C MET A 147 5.93 13.74 6.63
N ARG A 148 5.83 14.02 5.32
CA ARG A 148 4.60 14.50 4.68
C ARG A 148 3.50 13.43 4.56
N PHE A 149 3.87 12.16 4.69
CA PHE A 149 2.94 11.04 4.67
C PHE A 149 2.40 10.66 6.04
N GLU A 150 2.87 11.31 7.10
CA GLU A 150 2.37 11.15 8.47
C GLU A 150 1.35 12.26 8.79
N ASP A 151 0.26 12.33 8.02
CA ASP A 151 -0.91 13.18 8.35
C ASP A 151 -1.58 12.78 9.70
N ASP A 152 -1.06 11.73 10.35
CA ASP A 152 -1.50 11.21 11.64
C ASP A 152 -0.45 11.35 12.76
N LEU A 153 0.39 12.40 12.72
CA LEU A 153 1.16 12.77 13.91
C LEU A 153 0.18 13.14 15.02
N THR A 154 0.09 12.30 16.03
CA THR A 154 -0.71 12.57 17.21
C THR A 154 -0.20 13.81 17.94
N THR A 155 -1.04 14.43 18.75
CA THR A 155 -0.63 15.57 19.62
C THR A 155 0.58 15.24 20.48
N ASP A 156 0.79 13.97 20.83
CA ASP A 156 1.95 13.50 21.59
C ASP A 156 3.25 13.48 20.78
N ASP A 157 3.16 13.23 19.46
CA ASP A 157 4.31 13.27 18.55
C ASP A 157 4.78 14.71 18.37
N TYR A 158 3.87 15.69 18.24
CA TYR A 158 4.21 17.12 18.24
C TYR A 158 4.84 17.56 19.57
N ALA A 159 4.41 17.04 20.71
CA ALA A 159 5.00 17.33 22.02
C ALA A 159 6.44 16.79 22.13
N THR A 160 6.69 15.61 21.57
CA THR A 160 8.03 14.98 21.55
C THR A 160 8.98 15.76 20.67
N VAL A 161 8.57 16.18 19.46
CA VAL A 161 9.38 16.99 18.53
C VAL A 161 9.67 18.36 19.11
N ASN A 162 8.70 19.04 19.70
CA ASN A 162 8.89 20.32 20.38
C ASN A 162 9.82 20.20 21.59
N GLY A 163 9.74 19.09 22.32
CA GLY A 163 10.67 18.78 23.42
C GLY A 163 12.12 18.63 22.94
N PHE A 164 12.33 18.07 21.75
CA PHE A 164 13.65 17.89 21.14
C PHE A 164 14.24 19.23 20.64
N LEU A 165 13.45 20.06 19.99
CA LEU A 165 13.85 21.37 19.49
C LEU A 165 14.21 22.32 20.64
N ASN A 166 13.46 22.29 21.73
CA ASN A 166 13.73 23.09 22.94
C ASN A 166 15.02 22.68 23.66
N ARG A 167 15.43 21.41 23.60
CA ARG A 167 16.71 20.93 24.15
C ARG A 167 17.91 21.42 23.34
N LYS A 168 17.83 21.51 22.01
CA LYS A 168 18.91 22.06 21.15
C LYS A 168 19.10 23.56 21.35
N ASN A 169 18.01 24.31 21.50
CA ASN A 169 18.08 25.76 21.73
C ASN A 169 18.70 26.12 23.11
N LYS A 170 18.47 25.31 24.17
CA LYS A 170 19.13 25.50 25.46
C LYS A 170 20.64 25.24 25.43
N LYS A 171 21.15 24.40 24.51
CA LYS A 171 22.61 24.18 24.37
C LYS A 171 23.32 25.26 23.56
N LYS A 172 22.63 26.01 22.68
CA LYS A 172 23.24 27.15 21.94
C LYS A 172 23.30 28.46 22.75
N GLY A 173 22.52 28.57 23.80
CA GLY A 173 22.50 29.78 24.67
C GLY A 173 23.49 29.75 25.83
N ARG A 174 24.40 28.76 25.88
CA ARG A 174 25.47 28.66 26.90
C ARG A 174 26.86 28.67 26.25
N LYS A 175 27.18 29.76 25.54
CA LYS A 175 28.56 30.14 25.20
C LYS A 175 28.70 31.63 25.44
#